data_aa6f623ac8a3e694839ece18678f9471
#
_entry.id   aa6f623ac8a3e694839ece18678f9471
#
_cell.length_a   1.000
_cell.length_b   1.000
_cell.length_c   1.000
_cell.angle_alpha   90.00
_cell.angle_beta   90.00
_cell.angle_gamma   90.00
#
_symmetry.space_group_name_H-M   'P 1'
#
loop_
_entity.id
_entity.type
_entity.pdbx_description
1 polymer ?
#
loop_
_entity_poly.entity_id
_entity_poly.type
_entity_poly.pdbx_seq_one_letter_code
_entity_poly.pdbx_strand_id
1 'polypeptide(L)'
;LSRLREANGGLDAAIATARERAARPIPTVANVRNALDDADAQLAVARSVIAGHRGWIGADARTRLAEAERTRGGIEQLVADEDTREQALALARRAATLASEALQLAQRDIDSSRPQDPNGWGGGNGRGNGGGWGGGNGGGGSGVGAILGGVLLGGLLGDMFD
;
A
#
# COMPACT_ATOMS: atom_id res chain seq x y z
N LEU A 1 -21.10 -15.46 -46.54
CA LEU A 1 -20.14 -14.35 -46.69
C LEU A 1 -19.92 -13.53 -45.40
N SER A 2 -20.97 -13.32 -44.57
CA SER A 2 -20.85 -12.57 -43.29
C SER A 2 -19.94 -13.27 -42.27
N ARG A 3 -20.07 -14.57 -42.09
CA ARG A 3 -19.22 -15.36 -41.16
C ARG A 3 -17.74 -15.35 -41.53
N LEU A 4 -17.39 -15.28 -42.83
CA LEU A 4 -16.01 -15.14 -43.27
C LEU A 4 -15.42 -13.77 -42.94
N ARG A 5 -16.23 -12.70 -43.05
CA ARG A 5 -15.79 -11.36 -42.69
C ARG A 5 -15.59 -11.20 -41.19
N GLU A 6 -16.48 -11.81 -40.41
CA GLU A 6 -16.39 -11.83 -38.95
C GLU A 6 -15.15 -12.61 -38.48
N ALA A 7 -14.89 -13.78 -39.07
CA ALA A 7 -13.69 -14.57 -38.78
C ALA A 7 -12.39 -13.81 -39.17
N ASN A 8 -12.35 -13.15 -40.33
CA ASN A 8 -11.20 -12.33 -40.72
C ASN A 8 -11.00 -11.14 -39.77
N GLY A 9 -12.07 -10.44 -39.38
CA GLY A 9 -11.98 -9.37 -38.39
C GLY A 9 -11.45 -9.83 -37.04
N GLY A 10 -11.85 -11.02 -36.59
CA GLY A 10 -11.35 -11.63 -35.36
C GLY A 10 -9.86 -11.99 -35.47
N LEU A 11 -9.43 -12.51 -36.61
CA LEU A 11 -8.03 -12.84 -36.87
C LEU A 11 -7.16 -11.57 -36.92
N ASP A 12 -7.61 -10.54 -37.62
CA ASP A 12 -6.88 -9.26 -37.72
C ASP A 12 -6.73 -8.61 -36.33
N ALA A 13 -7.76 -8.63 -35.50
CA ALA A 13 -7.70 -8.16 -34.11
C ALA A 13 -6.72 -8.98 -33.26
N ALA A 14 -6.71 -10.29 -33.41
CA ALA A 14 -5.77 -11.16 -32.70
C ALA A 14 -4.31 -10.90 -33.11
N ILE A 15 -4.08 -10.72 -34.43
CA ILE A 15 -2.74 -10.38 -34.96
C ILE A 15 -2.29 -8.99 -34.44
N ALA A 16 -3.17 -8.01 -34.44
CA ALA A 16 -2.85 -6.68 -33.90
C ALA A 16 -2.47 -6.76 -32.42
N THR A 17 -3.24 -7.47 -31.61
CA THR A 17 -2.96 -7.69 -30.19
C THR A 17 -1.64 -8.43 -29.97
N ALA A 18 -1.33 -9.45 -30.80
CA ALA A 18 -0.06 -10.16 -30.73
C ALA A 18 1.13 -9.28 -31.09
N ARG A 19 0.99 -8.41 -32.09
CA ARG A 19 2.03 -7.42 -32.48
C ARG A 19 2.26 -6.38 -31.41
N GLU A 20 1.22 -5.88 -30.76
CA GLU A 20 1.34 -4.95 -29.64
C GLU A 20 2.07 -5.58 -28.45
N ARG A 21 1.77 -6.86 -28.15
CA ARG A 21 2.49 -7.58 -27.10
C ARG A 21 3.96 -7.79 -27.44
N ALA A 22 4.25 -8.15 -28.69
CA ALA A 22 5.62 -8.34 -29.15
C ALA A 22 6.43 -7.04 -29.19
N ALA A 23 5.76 -5.90 -29.35
CA ALA A 23 6.39 -4.57 -29.35
C ALA A 23 6.64 -4.01 -27.93
N ARG A 24 6.06 -4.59 -26.89
CA ARG A 24 6.31 -4.18 -25.50
C ARG A 24 7.71 -4.59 -25.07
N PRO A 25 8.52 -3.67 -24.53
CA PRO A 25 9.82 -4.04 -24.02
C PRO A 25 9.66 -5.01 -22.83
N ILE A 26 10.40 -6.12 -22.89
CA ILE A 26 10.42 -7.11 -21.80
C ILE A 26 11.06 -6.45 -20.57
N PRO A 27 10.43 -6.57 -19.38
CA PRO A 27 11.00 -6.00 -18.17
C PRO A 27 12.39 -6.58 -17.88
N THR A 28 13.33 -5.74 -17.48
CA THR A 28 14.63 -6.20 -17.04
C THR A 28 14.54 -6.88 -15.67
N VAL A 29 15.49 -7.74 -15.35
CA VAL A 29 15.61 -8.35 -14.01
C VAL A 29 15.70 -7.28 -12.93
N ALA A 30 16.40 -6.17 -13.21
CA ALA A 30 16.51 -5.05 -12.30
C ALA A 30 15.16 -4.40 -12.00
N ASN A 31 14.31 -4.21 -13.03
CA ASN A 31 12.96 -3.64 -12.84
C ASN A 31 12.10 -4.53 -11.95
N VAL A 32 12.18 -5.87 -12.11
CA VAL A 32 11.43 -6.80 -11.27
C VAL A 32 11.96 -6.80 -9.83
N ARG A 33 13.29 -6.77 -9.65
CA ARG A 33 13.89 -6.70 -8.31
C ARG A 33 13.51 -5.43 -7.57
N ASN A 34 13.57 -4.27 -8.22
CA ASN A 34 13.13 -3.02 -7.61
C ASN A 34 11.66 -3.09 -7.16
N ALA A 35 10.78 -3.66 -8.00
CA ALA A 35 9.37 -3.84 -7.63
C ALA A 35 9.18 -4.86 -6.48
N LEU A 36 10.05 -5.85 -6.36
CA LEU A 36 10.06 -6.78 -5.22
C LEU A 36 10.53 -6.09 -3.94
N ASP A 37 11.58 -5.27 -4.01
CA ASP A 37 12.09 -4.50 -2.88
C ASP A 37 11.02 -3.53 -2.36
N ASP A 38 10.28 -2.87 -3.26
CA ASP A 38 9.14 -2.03 -2.90
C ASP A 38 8.03 -2.84 -2.21
N ALA A 39 7.69 -4.01 -2.74
CA ALA A 39 6.69 -4.89 -2.14
C ALA A 39 7.11 -5.37 -0.75
N ASP A 40 8.37 -5.75 -0.58
CA ASP A 40 8.93 -6.20 0.69
C ASP A 40 8.94 -5.07 1.74
N ALA A 41 9.26 -3.84 1.32
CA ALA A 41 9.18 -2.66 2.19
C ALA A 41 7.74 -2.39 2.66
N GLN A 42 6.76 -2.42 1.76
CA GLN A 42 5.34 -2.24 2.09
C GLN A 42 4.84 -3.36 3.02
N LEU A 43 5.21 -4.62 2.74
CA LEU A 43 4.88 -5.76 3.59
C LEU A 43 5.47 -5.63 4.99
N ALA A 44 6.71 -5.19 5.12
CA ALA A 44 7.36 -4.99 6.41
C ALA A 44 6.64 -3.94 7.26
N VAL A 45 6.24 -2.81 6.66
CA VAL A 45 5.45 -1.77 7.33
C VAL A 45 4.09 -2.30 7.77
N ALA A 46 3.35 -2.94 6.87
CA ALA A 46 2.03 -3.49 7.18
C ALA A 46 2.09 -4.53 8.32
N ARG A 47 3.08 -5.44 8.27
CA ARG A 47 3.32 -6.43 9.34
C ARG A 47 3.59 -5.76 10.68
N SER A 48 4.46 -4.76 10.70
CA SER A 48 4.84 -4.05 11.93
C SER A 48 3.62 -3.39 12.57
N VAL A 49 2.81 -2.66 11.80
CA VAL A 49 1.61 -1.98 12.30
C VAL A 49 0.58 -3.00 12.80
N ILE A 50 0.29 -4.05 12.02
CA ILE A 50 -0.71 -5.06 12.38
C ILE A 50 -0.25 -5.87 13.61
N ALA A 51 1.04 -6.19 13.72
CA ALA A 51 1.59 -6.90 14.87
C ALA A 51 1.57 -6.05 16.14
N GLY A 52 1.89 -4.75 16.02
CA GLY A 52 1.92 -3.81 17.15
C GLY A 52 0.53 -3.49 17.72
N HIS A 53 -0.52 -3.63 16.91
CA HIS A 53 -1.89 -3.24 17.30
C HIS A 53 -2.88 -4.40 17.24
N ARG A 54 -2.43 -5.63 17.56
CA ARG A 54 -3.21 -6.89 17.40
C ARG A 54 -4.61 -6.85 17.98
N GLY A 55 -4.81 -6.15 19.11
CA GLY A 55 -6.09 -6.06 19.79
C GLY A 55 -7.12 -5.18 19.06
N TRP A 56 -6.67 -4.31 18.17
CA TRP A 56 -7.51 -3.31 17.49
C TRP A 56 -7.70 -3.61 16.01
N ILE A 57 -6.85 -4.47 15.44
CA ILE A 57 -6.87 -4.78 14.01
C ILE A 57 -7.91 -5.86 13.70
N GLY A 58 -8.80 -5.56 12.76
CA GLY A 58 -9.84 -6.46 12.29
C GLY A 58 -9.34 -7.58 11.37
N ALA A 59 -10.29 -8.42 10.97
CA ALA A 59 -10.01 -9.56 10.09
C ALA A 59 -9.61 -9.13 8.68
N ASP A 60 -10.18 -8.04 8.16
CA ASP A 60 -9.97 -7.58 6.80
C ASP A 60 -8.51 -7.17 6.53
N ALA A 61 -7.92 -6.39 7.45
CA ALA A 61 -6.51 -6.01 7.35
C ALA A 61 -5.58 -7.23 7.39
N ARG A 62 -5.85 -8.19 8.26
CA ARG A 62 -5.07 -9.44 8.38
C ARG A 62 -5.20 -10.32 7.13
N THR A 63 -6.41 -10.44 6.60
CA THR A 63 -6.68 -11.21 5.37
C THR A 63 -5.96 -10.60 4.18
N ARG A 64 -6.00 -9.27 4.06
CA ARG A 64 -5.34 -8.56 2.98
C ARG A 64 -3.81 -8.66 3.08
N LEU A 65 -3.24 -8.61 4.28
CA LEU A 65 -1.81 -8.85 4.49
C LEU A 65 -1.43 -10.28 4.08
N ALA A 66 -2.20 -11.29 4.50
CA ALA A 66 -1.93 -12.68 4.15
C ALA A 66 -2.03 -12.93 2.62
N GLU A 67 -2.93 -12.23 1.92
CA GLU A 67 -3.01 -12.26 0.45
C GLU A 67 -1.76 -11.63 -0.19
N ALA A 68 -1.29 -10.49 0.32
CA ALA A 68 -0.07 -9.85 -0.14
C ALA A 68 1.16 -10.74 0.03
N GLU A 69 1.31 -11.37 1.19
CA GLU A 69 2.40 -12.31 1.49
C GLU A 69 2.38 -13.55 0.57
N ARG A 70 1.21 -14.11 0.34
CA ARG A 70 1.04 -15.25 -0.57
C ARG A 70 1.39 -14.86 -2.01
N THR A 71 0.95 -13.68 -2.45
CA THR A 71 1.25 -13.16 -3.79
C THR A 71 2.76 -12.95 -3.95
N ARG A 72 3.45 -12.42 -2.92
CA ARG A 72 4.90 -12.21 -2.91
C ARG A 72 5.70 -13.53 -2.97
N GLY A 73 5.24 -14.57 -2.27
CA GLY A 73 6.00 -15.81 -2.07
C GLY A 73 6.28 -16.62 -3.33
N GLY A 74 5.51 -16.43 -4.42
CA GLY A 74 5.69 -17.17 -5.66
C GLY A 74 6.51 -16.49 -6.76
N ILE A 75 6.98 -15.25 -6.53
CA ILE A 75 7.51 -14.41 -7.61
C ILE A 75 8.95 -14.75 -7.98
N GLU A 76 9.79 -15.16 -7.04
CA GLU A 76 11.23 -15.36 -7.28
C GLU A 76 11.53 -16.39 -8.36
N GLN A 77 10.70 -17.42 -8.48
CA GLN A 77 10.83 -18.44 -9.50
C GLN A 77 10.57 -17.91 -10.91
N LEU A 78 9.82 -16.82 -11.03
CA LEU A 78 9.43 -16.19 -12.30
C LEU A 78 10.44 -15.16 -12.81
N VAL A 79 11.39 -14.74 -11.97
CA VAL A 79 12.31 -13.63 -12.31
C VAL A 79 13.37 -14.08 -13.32
N ALA A 80 13.82 -15.30 -13.20
CA ALA A 80 14.94 -15.83 -14.02
C ALA A 80 14.57 -15.99 -15.49
N ASP A 81 13.34 -16.38 -15.77
CA ASP A 81 12.84 -16.66 -17.11
C ASP A 81 12.27 -15.38 -17.75
N GLU A 82 12.74 -15.08 -18.95
CA GLU A 82 12.35 -13.90 -19.72
C GLU A 82 10.85 -13.88 -20.05
N ASP A 83 10.29 -15.05 -20.38
CA ASP A 83 8.87 -15.18 -20.75
C ASP A 83 7.93 -14.93 -19.57
N THR A 84 8.38 -15.15 -18.34
CA THR A 84 7.58 -14.96 -17.11
C THR A 84 7.88 -13.66 -16.38
N ARG A 85 8.85 -12.88 -16.83
CA ARG A 85 9.30 -11.65 -16.16
C ARG A 85 8.24 -10.54 -16.12
N GLU A 86 7.40 -10.44 -17.15
CA GLU A 86 6.26 -9.51 -17.14
C GLU A 86 5.24 -9.89 -16.06
N GLN A 87 4.96 -11.19 -15.92
CA GLN A 87 4.11 -11.71 -14.87
C GLN A 87 4.71 -11.47 -13.48
N ALA A 88 6.02 -11.69 -13.31
CA ALA A 88 6.72 -11.42 -12.07
C ALA A 88 6.58 -9.95 -11.65
N LEU A 89 6.77 -9.01 -12.59
CA LEU A 89 6.61 -7.58 -12.34
C LEU A 89 5.17 -7.21 -11.95
N ALA A 90 4.19 -7.77 -12.64
CA ALA A 90 2.78 -7.53 -12.33
C ALA A 90 2.41 -8.06 -10.93
N LEU A 91 2.88 -9.23 -10.55
CA LEU A 91 2.65 -9.82 -9.22
C LEU A 91 3.37 -9.03 -8.12
N ALA A 92 4.59 -8.55 -8.35
CA ALA A 92 5.31 -7.71 -7.39
C ALA A 92 4.54 -6.41 -7.09
N ARG A 93 4.08 -5.72 -8.12
CA ARG A 93 3.24 -4.52 -7.98
C ARG A 93 1.92 -4.83 -7.28
N ARG A 94 1.29 -5.96 -7.58
CA ARG A 94 0.07 -6.40 -6.88
C ARG A 94 0.34 -6.66 -5.40
N ALA A 95 1.43 -7.32 -5.05
CA ALA A 95 1.79 -7.56 -3.66
C ALA A 95 2.00 -6.25 -2.88
N ALA A 96 2.68 -5.26 -3.47
CA ALA A 96 2.83 -3.93 -2.90
C ALA A 96 1.48 -3.23 -2.68
N THR A 97 0.59 -3.28 -3.66
CA THR A 97 -0.77 -2.69 -3.55
C THR A 97 -1.56 -3.35 -2.42
N LEU A 98 -1.57 -4.69 -2.35
CA LEU A 98 -2.28 -5.42 -1.29
C LEU A 98 -1.71 -5.12 0.10
N ALA A 99 -0.39 -4.96 0.23
CA ALA A 99 0.25 -4.57 1.48
C ALA A 99 -0.15 -3.14 1.91
N SER A 100 -0.21 -2.21 0.95
CA SER A 100 -0.70 -0.85 1.18
C SER A 100 -2.17 -0.82 1.60
N GLU A 101 -3.03 -1.60 0.96
CA GLU A 101 -4.44 -1.76 1.34
C GLU A 101 -4.58 -2.34 2.77
N ALA A 102 -3.77 -3.34 3.12
CA ALA A 102 -3.74 -3.91 4.47
C ALA A 102 -3.37 -2.85 5.51
N LEU A 103 -2.39 -2.00 5.21
CA LEU A 103 -1.98 -0.90 6.08
C LEU A 103 -3.10 0.14 6.24
N GLN A 104 -3.79 0.52 5.17
CA GLN A 104 -4.92 1.45 5.23
C GLN A 104 -6.08 0.91 6.07
N LEU A 105 -6.40 -0.38 5.92
CA LEU A 105 -7.40 -1.06 6.75
C LEU A 105 -6.99 -1.05 8.22
N ALA A 106 -5.73 -1.38 8.51
CA ALA A 106 -5.19 -1.37 9.86
C ALA A 106 -5.24 0.04 10.50
N GLN A 107 -4.90 1.08 9.77
CA GLN A 107 -5.00 2.46 10.24
C GLN A 107 -6.44 2.85 10.58
N ARG A 108 -7.39 2.48 9.70
CA ARG A 108 -8.82 2.72 9.94
C ARG A 108 -9.31 2.02 11.19
N ASP A 109 -8.89 0.77 11.41
CA ASP A 109 -9.24 -0.01 12.60
C ASP A 109 -8.68 0.65 13.87
N ILE A 110 -7.44 1.10 13.84
CA ILE A 110 -6.79 1.82 14.97
C ILE A 110 -7.55 3.11 15.29
N ASP A 111 -7.87 3.90 14.27
CA ASP A 111 -8.56 5.18 14.45
C ASP A 111 -9.98 4.99 14.99
N SER A 112 -10.69 3.95 14.54
CA SER A 112 -12.02 3.61 15.04
C SER A 112 -12.02 3.04 16.45
N SER A 113 -10.91 2.45 16.86
CA SER A 113 -10.74 1.85 18.20
C SER A 113 -10.25 2.86 19.25
N ARG A 114 -9.87 4.08 18.84
CA ARG A 114 -9.52 5.14 19.80
C ARG A 114 -10.77 5.55 20.58
N PRO A 115 -10.72 5.60 21.93
CA PRO A 115 -11.79 6.19 22.70
C PRO A 115 -12.01 7.62 22.19
N GLN A 116 -13.19 7.88 21.68
CA GLN A 116 -13.60 9.25 21.44
C GLN A 116 -13.79 9.86 22.82
N ASP A 117 -12.88 10.74 23.24
CA ASP A 117 -13.05 11.55 24.43
C ASP A 117 -14.37 12.32 24.29
N PRO A 118 -15.40 12.04 25.09
CA PRO A 118 -16.67 12.78 25.00
C PRO A 118 -16.53 14.24 25.45
N ASN A 119 -15.34 14.65 25.88
CA ASN A 119 -14.92 16.00 26.16
C ASN A 119 -14.09 16.63 25.01
N GLY A 120 -14.40 16.30 23.77
CA GLY A 120 -13.96 17.09 22.61
C GLY A 120 -14.40 18.53 22.83
N TRP A 121 -13.47 19.34 23.12
CA TRP A 121 -13.53 20.76 23.45
C TRP A 121 -14.36 21.55 22.43
N GLY A 122 -15.69 21.50 22.63
CA GLY A 122 -16.64 22.45 22.06
C GLY A 122 -16.53 23.74 22.86
N GLY A 123 -15.97 24.77 22.27
CA GLY A 123 -15.91 26.12 22.84
C GLY A 123 -17.27 26.61 23.31
N GLY A 124 -17.52 26.51 24.58
CA GLY A 124 -18.62 27.14 25.29
C GLY A 124 -18.11 28.34 26.06
N ASN A 125 -18.39 29.53 25.54
CA ASN A 125 -18.23 30.81 26.19
C ASN A 125 -18.99 30.81 27.54
N GLY A 126 -18.28 30.64 28.64
CA GLY A 126 -18.85 30.62 29.99
C GLY A 126 -17.93 31.30 30.98
N ARG A 127 -18.20 32.57 31.25
CA ARG A 127 -17.69 33.34 32.37
C ARG A 127 -17.83 32.55 33.67
N GLY A 128 -16.73 32.39 34.43
CA GLY A 128 -16.79 31.83 35.79
C GLY A 128 -15.43 31.87 36.48
N ASN A 129 -15.23 32.97 37.22
CA ASN A 129 -14.25 33.25 38.27
C ASN A 129 -13.96 32.04 39.20
N GLY A 130 -12.67 31.83 39.56
CA GLY A 130 -12.38 31.08 40.81
C GLY A 130 -11.12 30.21 40.77
N GLY A 131 -10.06 30.70 41.28
CA GLY A 131 -8.87 30.30 41.94
C GLY A 131 -8.56 28.81 42.19
N GLY A 132 -7.26 28.47 42.16
CA GLY A 132 -6.75 27.29 42.91
C GLY A 132 -5.59 26.58 42.21
N TRP A 133 -4.40 26.95 42.49
CA TRP A 133 -3.17 26.22 42.78
C TRP A 133 -3.08 24.71 42.46
N GLY A 134 -1.96 24.36 41.82
CA GLY A 134 -1.44 23.01 41.99
C GLY A 134 -0.71 22.49 40.77
N GLY A 135 0.61 22.50 40.82
CA GLY A 135 1.64 22.03 39.97
C GLY A 135 1.61 20.50 39.64
N GLY A 136 2.42 20.13 38.70
CA GLY A 136 2.80 18.74 38.43
C GLY A 136 3.08 18.48 36.97
N ASN A 137 4.23 18.76 36.55
CA ASN A 137 5.26 17.94 35.92
C ASN A 137 4.82 16.70 35.15
N GLY A 138 5.34 16.55 33.93
CA GLY A 138 5.56 15.25 33.30
C GLY A 138 4.87 15.06 31.97
N GLY A 139 5.55 15.29 30.89
CA GLY A 139 6.33 14.29 30.24
C GLY A 139 5.62 13.62 29.08
N GLY A 140 6.00 13.93 27.86
CA GLY A 140 6.23 12.92 26.83
C GLY A 140 5.02 12.34 26.12
N GLY A 141 4.42 13.06 25.20
CA GLY A 141 3.61 12.50 24.15
C GLY A 141 4.43 12.37 22.86
N SER A 142 5.12 11.24 22.71
CA SER A 142 5.86 10.88 21.52
C SER A 142 4.91 10.75 20.33
N GLY A 143 4.99 11.71 19.41
CA GLY A 143 4.27 11.76 18.17
C GLY A 143 4.74 10.69 17.18
N VAL A 144 4.14 9.53 17.23
CA VAL A 144 4.33 8.48 16.21
C VAL A 144 3.66 8.88 14.89
N GLY A 145 2.71 9.82 14.95
CA GLY A 145 1.99 10.31 13.77
C GLY A 145 2.80 11.17 12.79
N ALA A 146 3.94 11.74 13.25
CA ALA A 146 4.75 12.64 12.41
C ALA A 146 5.71 11.87 11.48
N ILE A 147 6.01 10.60 11.76
CA ILE A 147 6.98 9.82 10.98
C ILE A 147 6.35 9.24 9.72
N LEU A 148 5.05 8.92 9.75
CA LEU A 148 4.37 8.32 8.59
C LEU A 148 4.01 9.32 7.50
N GLY A 149 3.86 10.61 7.82
CA GLY A 149 3.58 11.67 6.84
C GLY A 149 4.79 12.15 6.05
N GLY A 150 6.00 11.98 6.60
CA GLY A 150 7.22 12.48 6.00
C GLY A 150 7.84 11.59 4.93
N VAL A 151 7.63 10.30 5.02
CA VAL A 151 8.25 9.34 4.10
C VAL A 151 7.55 9.28 2.75
N LEU A 152 6.24 9.56 2.71
CA LEU A 152 5.48 9.50 1.46
C LEU A 152 5.64 10.74 0.56
N LEU A 153 6.07 11.89 1.12
CA LEU A 153 6.22 13.12 0.34
C LEU A 153 7.66 13.44 -0.06
N GLY A 154 8.65 12.80 0.58
CA GLY A 154 10.07 13.04 0.29
C GLY A 154 10.62 12.34 -0.95
N GLY A 155 9.98 11.28 -1.40
CA GLY A 155 10.43 10.46 -2.54
C GLY A 155 10.00 10.96 -3.92
N LEU A 156 9.09 11.92 -4.00
CA LEU A 156 8.44 12.31 -5.26
C LEU A 156 9.00 13.61 -5.88
N LEU A 157 9.85 14.35 -5.18
CA LEU A 157 10.39 15.63 -5.64
C LEU A 157 11.90 15.61 -5.95
N GLY A 158 12.58 14.47 -5.79
CA GLY A 158 14.03 14.37 -6.00
C GLY A 158 14.49 14.17 -7.46
N ASP A 159 13.58 13.85 -8.37
CA ASP A 159 13.96 13.42 -9.74
C ASP A 159 13.64 14.45 -10.83
N MET A 160 13.44 15.72 -10.48
CA MET A 160 13.06 16.75 -11.45
C MET A 160 14.09 17.88 -11.65
N PHE A 161 15.28 17.78 -11.04
CA PHE A 161 16.38 18.73 -11.27
C PHE A 161 17.72 17.98 -11.35
N ASP A 162 17.98 17.40 -12.52
CA ASP A 162 19.34 17.21 -13.03
C ASP A 162 19.34 17.18 -14.58
#